data_bea6f7d0840a7df740288e8a18b502c7
#
_entry.id   bea6f7d0840a7df740288e8a18b502c7
#
_cell.length_a   1.000
_cell.length_b   1.000
_cell.length_c   1.000
_cell.angle_alpha   90.00
_cell.angle_beta   90.00
_cell.angle_gamma   90.00
#
_symmetry.space_group_name_H-M   'P 1'
#
loop_
_entity.id
_entity.type
_entity.pdbx_description
1 polymer ?
#
loop_
_entity_poly.entity_id
_entity_poly.type
_entity_poly.pdbx_seq_one_letter_code
_entity_poly.pdbx_strand_id
1 'polypeptide(L)'
;MDKQTTTVRVAGKEYTLTSSDGAEHLERVAAYVDRQITETMYATRMTRENVAVLTAMNITDELMKAQDENARLRRELTALREAKD
;
A
#
# COMPACT_ATOMS: atom_id res chain seq x y z
N MET A 1 -3.51 -9.40 -21.56
CA MET A 1 -2.79 -8.15 -21.31
C MET A 1 -1.36 -8.43 -21.02
N ASP A 2 -0.50 -7.67 -21.60
CA ASP A 2 0.93 -7.94 -21.49
C ASP A 2 1.47 -7.51 -20.15
N LYS A 3 2.26 -8.37 -19.56
CA LYS A 3 2.97 -8.02 -18.35
C LYS A 3 4.21 -7.19 -18.71
N GLN A 4 4.41 -6.13 -18.00
CA GLN A 4 5.55 -5.25 -18.17
C GLN A 4 6.52 -5.39 -17.01
N THR A 5 7.80 -5.25 -17.31
CA THR A 5 8.84 -5.28 -16.29
C THR A 5 9.22 -3.86 -15.95
N THR A 6 9.18 -3.54 -14.67
CA THR A 6 9.47 -2.20 -14.16
C THR A 6 10.48 -2.28 -13.03
N THR A 7 11.48 -1.41 -13.08
CA THR A 7 12.46 -1.31 -12.00
C THR A 7 12.07 -0.15 -11.09
N VAL A 8 11.96 -0.45 -9.80
CA VAL A 8 11.61 0.55 -8.79
C VAL A 8 12.69 0.57 -7.71
N ARG A 9 12.78 1.69 -7.00
CA ARG A 9 13.75 1.84 -5.93
C ARG A 9 13.04 1.97 -4.60
N VAL A 10 13.38 1.09 -3.66
CA VAL A 10 12.78 1.06 -2.33
C VAL A 10 13.89 0.85 -1.30
N ALA A 11 13.95 1.71 -0.31
CA ALA A 11 14.93 1.63 0.78
C ALA A 11 16.37 1.58 0.25
N GLY A 12 16.65 2.33 -0.82
CA GLY A 12 17.99 2.42 -1.39
C GLY A 12 18.39 1.28 -2.30
N LYS A 13 17.51 0.33 -2.55
CA LYS A 13 17.79 -0.81 -3.44
C LYS A 13 16.83 -0.83 -4.60
N GLU A 14 17.31 -1.34 -5.73
CA GLU A 14 16.48 -1.48 -6.91
C GLU A 14 15.85 -2.87 -6.97
N TYR A 15 14.60 -2.91 -7.36
CA TYR A 15 13.85 -4.14 -7.52
C TYR A 15 13.18 -4.13 -8.89
N THR A 16 13.29 -5.23 -9.60
CA THR A 16 12.65 -5.37 -10.90
C THR A 16 11.44 -6.26 -10.74
N LEU A 17 10.29 -5.71 -11.06
CA LEU A 17 9.00 -6.36 -10.87
C LEU A 17 8.27 -6.52 -12.19
N THR A 18 7.51 -7.58 -12.31
CA THR A 18 6.67 -7.83 -13.47
C THR A 18 5.22 -7.68 -13.06
N SER A 19 4.47 -6.87 -13.79
CA SER A 19 3.08 -6.60 -13.45
C SER A 19 2.28 -6.21 -14.69
N SER A 20 1.00 -6.51 -14.67
CA SER A 20 0.06 -6.04 -15.69
C SER A 20 -0.52 -4.66 -15.36
N ASP A 21 -0.19 -4.11 -14.19
CA ASP A 21 -0.78 -2.84 -13.72
C ASP A 21 -0.09 -1.60 -14.28
N GLY A 22 1.04 -1.76 -14.95
CA GLY A 22 1.75 -0.65 -15.56
C GLY A 22 2.79 -0.02 -14.65
N ALA A 23 3.78 0.64 -15.29
CA ALA A 23 4.92 1.22 -14.59
C ALA A 23 4.52 2.33 -13.64
N GLU A 24 3.60 3.20 -14.06
CA GLU A 24 3.19 4.33 -13.24
C GLU A 24 2.57 3.89 -11.93
N HIS A 25 1.73 2.86 -11.97
CA HIS A 25 1.13 2.31 -10.77
C HIS A 25 2.19 1.73 -9.84
N LEU A 26 3.11 0.93 -10.40
CA LEU A 26 4.18 0.33 -9.60
C LEU A 26 5.09 1.38 -8.97
N GLU A 27 5.37 2.46 -9.69
CA GLU A 27 6.17 3.55 -9.16
C GLU A 27 5.50 4.22 -7.96
N ARG A 28 4.19 4.41 -8.03
CA ARG A 28 3.43 4.96 -6.92
C ARG A 28 3.43 4.03 -5.71
N VAL A 29 3.24 2.74 -5.95
CA VAL A 29 3.29 1.73 -4.88
C VAL A 29 4.66 1.74 -4.22
N ALA A 30 5.71 1.71 -5.03
CA ALA A 30 7.09 1.70 -4.52
C ALA A 30 7.41 2.96 -3.73
N ALA A 31 6.96 4.12 -4.20
CA ALA A 31 7.18 5.38 -3.50
C ALA A 31 6.50 5.38 -2.12
N TYR A 32 5.31 4.82 -2.05
CA TYR A 32 4.59 4.71 -0.77
C TYR A 32 5.35 3.81 0.21
N VAL A 33 5.75 2.63 -0.25
CA VAL A 33 6.51 1.69 0.58
C VAL A 33 7.83 2.30 1.03
N ASP A 34 8.54 2.94 0.11
CA ASP A 34 9.82 3.58 0.42
C ASP A 34 9.66 4.62 1.54
N ARG A 35 8.65 5.46 1.44
CA ARG A 35 8.38 6.46 2.45
C ARG A 35 8.04 5.83 3.81
N GLN A 36 7.22 4.80 3.82
CA GLN A 36 6.84 4.11 5.05
C GLN A 36 8.04 3.44 5.72
N ILE A 37 8.90 2.82 4.93
CA ILE A 37 10.14 2.21 5.47
C ILE A 37 11.04 3.29 6.05
N THR A 38 11.22 4.40 5.33
CA THR A 38 12.09 5.49 5.77
C THR A 38 11.58 6.08 7.09
N GLU A 39 10.29 6.34 7.19
CA GLU A 39 9.71 6.88 8.43
C GLU A 39 9.88 5.90 9.59
N THR A 40 9.69 4.61 9.34
CA THR A 40 9.86 3.60 10.38
C THR A 40 11.31 3.51 10.84
N MET A 41 12.25 3.61 9.91
CA MET A 41 13.67 3.60 10.24
C MET A 41 14.06 4.77 11.15
N TYR A 42 13.52 5.95 10.89
CA TYR A 42 13.79 7.11 11.72
C TYR A 42 13.11 7.03 13.08
N ALA A 43 11.94 6.42 13.14
CA ALA A 43 11.18 6.31 14.38
C ALA A 43 11.70 5.20 15.31
N THR A 44 12.41 4.22 14.75
CA THR A 44 12.90 3.08 15.51
C THR A 44 14.38 2.86 15.21
N ARG A 45 15.06 2.10 16.07
CA ARG A 45 16.47 1.73 15.81
C ARG A 45 16.58 0.24 15.52
N MET A 46 15.61 -0.26 14.80
CA MET A 46 15.53 -1.67 14.45
C MET A 46 16.43 -2.01 13.26
N THR A 47 16.72 -3.29 13.11
CA THR A 47 17.40 -3.80 11.93
C THR A 47 16.55 -3.61 10.69
N ARG A 48 17.15 -3.65 9.51
CA ARG A 48 16.40 -3.52 8.25
C ARG A 48 15.31 -4.56 8.11
N GLU A 49 15.60 -5.81 8.51
CA GLU A 49 14.62 -6.87 8.43
C GLU A 49 13.40 -6.59 9.32
N ASN A 50 13.65 -6.14 10.55
CA ASN A 50 12.56 -5.84 11.47
C ASN A 50 11.77 -4.61 11.01
N VAL A 51 12.47 -3.61 10.44
CA VAL A 51 11.79 -2.44 9.88
C VAL A 51 10.86 -2.85 8.75
N ALA A 52 11.29 -3.75 7.86
CA ALA A 52 10.47 -4.21 6.76
C ALA A 52 9.21 -4.93 7.26
N VAL A 53 9.37 -5.80 8.26
CA VAL A 53 8.23 -6.51 8.84
C VAL A 53 7.27 -5.55 9.51
N LEU A 54 7.78 -4.62 10.31
CA LEU A 54 6.93 -3.63 10.98
C LEU A 54 6.21 -2.75 9.97
N THR A 55 6.91 -2.32 8.93
CA THR A 55 6.31 -1.52 7.86
C THR A 55 5.19 -2.29 7.17
N ALA A 56 5.42 -3.56 6.85
CA ALA A 56 4.38 -4.40 6.24
C ALA A 56 3.16 -4.50 7.13
N MET A 57 3.36 -4.67 8.44
CA MET A 57 2.26 -4.73 9.39
C MET A 57 1.50 -3.41 9.46
N ASN A 58 2.20 -2.30 9.48
CA ASN A 58 1.58 -0.98 9.52
C ASN A 58 0.75 -0.71 8.27
N ILE A 59 1.28 -1.04 7.09
CA ILE A 59 0.56 -0.88 5.83
C ILE A 59 -0.68 -1.77 5.80
N THR A 60 -0.54 -3.02 6.25
CA THR A 60 -1.65 -3.95 6.29
C THR A 60 -2.73 -3.46 7.26
N ASP A 61 -2.33 -2.92 8.41
CA ASP A 61 -3.28 -2.34 9.35
C ASP A 61 -4.07 -1.20 8.70
N GLU A 62 -3.38 -0.30 7.99
CA GLU A 62 -4.04 0.79 7.28
C GLU A 62 -5.01 0.26 6.22
N LEU A 63 -4.58 -0.77 5.49
CA LEU A 63 -5.42 -1.38 4.47
C LEU A 63 -6.69 -1.98 5.08
N MET A 64 -6.55 -2.73 6.17
CA MET A 64 -7.70 -3.35 6.81
C MET A 64 -8.67 -2.31 7.36
N LYS A 65 -8.15 -1.23 7.94
CA LYS A 65 -9.00 -0.14 8.40
C LYS A 65 -9.73 0.55 7.26
N ALA A 66 -9.04 0.74 6.14
CA ALA A 66 -9.67 1.33 4.95
C ALA A 66 -10.74 0.41 4.37
N GLN A 67 -10.52 -0.90 4.39
CA GLN A 67 -11.50 -1.86 3.92
C GLN A 67 -12.75 -1.85 4.81
N ASP A 68 -12.56 -1.78 6.13
CA ASP A 68 -13.69 -1.70 7.07
C ASP A 68 -14.48 -0.42 6.86
N GLU A 69 -13.78 0.70 6.69
CA GLU A 69 -14.42 1.98 6.41
C GLU A 69 -15.17 1.94 5.08
N ASN A 70 -14.58 1.32 4.07
CA ASN A 70 -15.23 1.17 2.77
C ASN A 70 -16.52 0.37 2.89
N ALA A 71 -16.48 -0.73 3.64
CA ALA A 71 -17.67 -1.55 3.88
C ALA A 71 -18.76 -0.75 4.60
N ARG A 72 -18.37 0.05 5.60
CA ARG A 72 -19.29 0.89 6.34
C ARG A 72 -19.96 1.91 5.43
N LEU A 73 -19.17 2.58 4.60
CA LEU A 73 -19.68 3.58 3.67
C LEU A 73 -20.60 2.98 2.63
N ARG A 74 -20.31 1.78 2.16
CA ARG A 74 -21.18 1.08 1.22
C ARG A 74 -22.53 0.75 1.84
N ARG A 75 -22.53 0.34 3.11
CA ARG A 75 -23.79 0.08 3.82
C ARG A 75 -24.61 1.35 3.99
N GLU A 76 -23.94 2.46 4.34
CA GLU A 76 -24.62 3.75 4.46
C GLU A 76 -25.20 4.21 3.12
N LEU A 77 -24.45 4.04 2.05
CA LEU A 77 -24.92 4.42 0.72
C LEU A 77 -26.13 3.60 0.30
N THR A 78 -26.10 2.30 0.58
CA THR A 78 -27.24 1.42 0.28
C THR A 78 -28.46 1.85 1.08
N ALA A 79 -28.28 2.15 2.37
CA ALA A 79 -29.39 2.61 3.21
C ALA A 79 -30.01 3.91 2.69
N LEU A 80 -29.15 4.85 2.26
CA LEU A 80 -29.64 6.11 1.69
C LEU A 80 -30.41 5.90 0.39
N ARG A 81 -29.94 4.99 -0.46
CA ARG A 81 -30.64 4.68 -1.71
C ARG A 81 -31.98 4.04 -1.45
N GLU A 82 -32.06 3.14 -0.49
CA GLU A 82 -33.32 2.50 -0.13
C GLU A 82 -34.30 3.48 0.49
N ALA A 83 -33.81 4.45 1.25
CA ALA A 83 -34.65 5.46 1.88
C ALA A 83 -35.30 6.40 0.88
N LYS A 84 -34.76 6.51 -0.34
CA LYS A 84 -35.30 7.37 -1.36
C LYS A 84 -36.47 6.75 -2.15
N ASP A 85 -36.63 5.46 -2.07
CA ASP A 85 -37.67 4.77 -2.82
C ASP A 85 -39.05 4.78 -2.07
#